data_2ae27e14790850afa1b5688f078b83d1
#
_entry.id   2ae27e14790850afa1b5688f078b83d1
#
_cell.length_a   1.000
_cell.length_b   1.000
_cell.length_c   1.000
_cell.angle_alpha   90.00
_cell.angle_beta   90.00
_cell.angle_gamma   90.00
#
_symmetry.space_group_name_H-M   'P 1'
#
loop_
_entity.id
_entity.type
_entity.pdbx_description
1 polymer ?
#
loop_
_entity_poly.entity_id
_entity_poly.type
_entity_poly.pdbx_seq_one_letter_code
_entity_poly.pdbx_strand_id
1 'polypeptide(L)'
;IAIERAFERAKKAKLSDLGRHALERAKEAVEAETPVRLIDFPDDELAFITPYNLLTQVPQVLLLNLESGSSAEEAAGAAESLGAAAAGRMVLAFPFSDAAEVATLSPEEQEEFAAALGLPGPAADLVTGACFAQLGLISFLTAGEDEVRAWPIRAGLNAKKAAGAIHSDIERGFIRAEVVAYDTFLEHGSFKACRDAGVLRLEGK
;
A
#
# COMPACT_ATOMS: atom_id res chain seq x y z
N ILE A 1 -2.31 -2.94 -27.73
CA ILE A 1 -0.95 -3.35 -28.18
C ILE A 1 -0.25 -4.23 -27.15
N ALA A 2 -0.10 -3.86 -25.87
CA ALA A 2 0.59 -4.69 -24.87
C ALA A 2 -0.15 -6.01 -24.59
N ILE A 3 -1.46 -5.94 -24.36
CA ILE A 3 -2.29 -7.11 -24.06
C ILE A 3 -2.44 -8.04 -25.27
N GLU A 4 -2.49 -7.53 -26.48
CA GLU A 4 -2.50 -8.33 -27.72
C GLU A 4 -1.19 -9.12 -27.89
N ARG A 5 -0.05 -8.47 -27.61
CA ARG A 5 1.26 -9.16 -27.60
C ARG A 5 1.34 -10.22 -26.51
N ALA A 6 0.71 -9.96 -25.34
CA ALA A 6 0.58 -10.94 -24.26
C ALA A 6 -0.21 -12.16 -24.74
N PHE A 7 -1.34 -11.96 -25.42
CA PHE A 7 -2.17 -13.01 -26.00
C PHE A 7 -1.42 -13.84 -27.04
N GLU A 8 -0.69 -13.20 -27.94
CA GLU A 8 0.10 -13.93 -28.96
C GLU A 8 1.22 -14.78 -28.34
N ARG A 9 1.87 -14.27 -27.28
CA ARG A 9 2.83 -15.06 -26.49
C ARG A 9 2.15 -16.21 -25.75
N ALA A 10 1.00 -15.95 -25.17
CA ALA A 10 0.19 -16.92 -24.47
C ALA A 10 -0.23 -18.09 -25.37
N LYS A 11 -0.67 -17.82 -26.59
CA LYS A 11 -1.01 -18.86 -27.59
C LYS A 11 0.19 -19.76 -27.90
N LYS A 12 1.40 -19.18 -27.99
CA LYS A 12 2.65 -19.94 -28.24
C LYS A 12 3.10 -20.76 -27.03
N ALA A 13 2.82 -20.29 -25.80
CA ALA A 13 3.30 -20.87 -24.54
C ALA A 13 2.44 -22.02 -24.00
N LYS A 14 1.38 -22.47 -24.70
CA LYS A 14 0.42 -23.49 -24.22
C LYS A 14 -0.05 -23.24 -22.78
N LEU A 15 -0.56 -22.04 -22.53
CA LEU A 15 -1.15 -21.70 -21.22
C LEU A 15 -2.23 -22.69 -20.82
N SER A 16 -2.37 -22.88 -19.49
CA SER A 16 -3.51 -23.55 -18.90
C SER A 16 -4.82 -22.83 -19.25
N ASP A 17 -5.94 -23.52 -19.16
CA ASP A 17 -7.26 -22.91 -19.41
C ASP A 17 -7.52 -21.76 -18.45
N LEU A 18 -7.08 -21.87 -17.19
CA LEU A 18 -7.13 -20.78 -16.20
C LEU A 18 -6.36 -19.56 -16.66
N GLY A 19 -5.10 -19.73 -17.09
CA GLY A 19 -4.28 -18.61 -17.55
C GLY A 19 -4.83 -17.95 -18.83
N ARG A 20 -5.46 -18.72 -19.70
CA ARG A 20 -6.14 -18.20 -20.89
C ARG A 20 -7.37 -17.36 -20.48
N HIS A 21 -8.20 -17.88 -19.58
CA HIS A 21 -9.39 -17.21 -19.08
C HIS A 21 -9.01 -15.89 -18.39
N ALA A 22 -7.99 -15.88 -17.54
CA ALA A 22 -7.52 -14.69 -16.87
C ALA A 22 -7.09 -13.59 -17.86
N LEU A 23 -6.34 -13.95 -18.90
CA LEU A 23 -5.93 -13.01 -19.96
C LEU A 23 -7.12 -12.52 -20.79
N GLU A 24 -8.11 -13.37 -21.09
CA GLU A 24 -9.33 -12.99 -21.80
C GLU A 24 -10.11 -11.93 -21.01
N ARG A 25 -10.32 -12.13 -19.71
CA ARG A 25 -10.96 -11.16 -18.82
C ARG A 25 -10.20 -9.83 -18.79
N ALA A 26 -8.85 -9.89 -18.69
CA ALA A 26 -8.03 -8.68 -18.71
C ALA A 26 -8.11 -7.95 -20.06
N LYS A 27 -8.21 -8.68 -21.17
CA LYS A 27 -8.37 -8.10 -22.51
C LYS A 27 -9.73 -7.43 -22.65
N GLU A 28 -10.81 -8.12 -22.28
CA GLU A 28 -12.17 -7.58 -22.30
C GLU A 28 -12.28 -6.31 -21.47
N ALA A 29 -11.67 -6.27 -20.28
CA ALA A 29 -11.64 -5.07 -19.46
C ALA A 29 -10.97 -3.90 -20.19
N VAL A 30 -9.80 -4.12 -20.81
CA VAL A 30 -9.08 -3.07 -21.54
C VAL A 30 -9.84 -2.61 -22.79
N GLU A 31 -10.50 -3.52 -23.51
CA GLU A 31 -11.35 -3.19 -24.66
C GLU A 31 -12.60 -2.39 -24.25
N ALA A 32 -13.10 -2.64 -23.05
CA ALA A 32 -14.19 -1.86 -22.42
C ALA A 32 -13.70 -0.59 -21.72
N GLU A 33 -12.45 -0.15 -21.95
CA GLU A 33 -11.82 1.02 -21.30
C GLU A 33 -11.79 0.92 -19.75
N THR A 34 -11.95 -0.29 -19.21
CA THR A 34 -11.91 -0.53 -17.77
C THR A 34 -10.49 -0.92 -17.34
N PRO A 35 -9.86 -0.19 -16.42
CA PRO A 35 -8.54 -0.54 -15.91
C PRO A 35 -8.52 -1.91 -15.25
N VAL A 36 -7.51 -2.73 -15.57
CA VAL A 36 -7.38 -4.11 -15.04
C VAL A 36 -7.36 -4.17 -13.51
N ARG A 37 -6.83 -3.13 -12.83
CA ARG A 37 -6.86 -3.02 -11.36
C ARG A 37 -8.26 -2.94 -10.74
N LEU A 38 -9.30 -2.65 -11.53
CA LEU A 38 -10.71 -2.60 -11.08
C LEU A 38 -11.44 -3.95 -11.24
N ILE A 39 -10.77 -4.92 -11.84
CA ILE A 39 -11.32 -6.27 -12.00
C ILE A 39 -10.85 -7.12 -10.81
N ASP A 40 -11.79 -7.77 -10.17
CA ASP A 40 -11.49 -8.74 -9.11
C ASP A 40 -10.97 -10.04 -9.73
N PHE A 41 -9.68 -10.29 -9.59
CA PHE A 41 -9.02 -11.52 -10.01
C PHE A 41 -8.66 -12.34 -8.78
N PRO A 42 -9.07 -13.62 -8.71
CA PRO A 42 -8.50 -14.57 -7.76
C PRO A 42 -6.97 -14.62 -7.86
N ASP A 43 -6.30 -14.97 -6.76
CA ASP A 43 -4.81 -14.97 -6.68
C ASP A 43 -4.16 -15.86 -7.74
N ASP A 44 -4.78 -16.99 -8.05
CA ASP A 44 -4.32 -17.93 -9.07
C ASP A 44 -4.46 -17.38 -10.50
N GLU A 45 -5.52 -16.64 -10.82
CA GLU A 45 -5.66 -15.91 -12.08
C GLU A 45 -4.69 -14.74 -12.15
N LEU A 46 -4.56 -13.97 -11.06
CA LEU A 46 -3.68 -12.81 -10.97
C LEU A 46 -2.22 -13.19 -11.24
N ALA A 47 -1.78 -14.37 -10.80
CA ALA A 47 -0.45 -14.89 -11.06
C ALA A 47 -0.13 -15.05 -12.56
N PHE A 48 -1.14 -15.26 -13.41
CA PHE A 48 -0.96 -15.32 -14.88
C PHE A 48 -0.90 -13.94 -15.54
N ILE A 49 -1.49 -12.91 -14.94
CA ILE A 49 -1.56 -11.55 -15.52
C ILE A 49 -0.35 -10.72 -15.09
N THR A 50 0.09 -10.85 -13.86
CA THR A 50 1.18 -10.06 -13.26
C THR A 50 2.45 -10.02 -14.11
N PRO A 51 2.93 -11.13 -14.72
CA PRO A 51 4.16 -11.12 -15.53
C PRO A 51 4.09 -10.23 -16.77
N TYR A 52 2.92 -9.82 -17.20
CA TYR A 52 2.76 -8.95 -18.39
C TYR A 52 2.91 -7.46 -18.08
N ASN A 53 2.99 -7.08 -16.79
CA ASN A 53 3.19 -5.71 -16.33
C ASN A 53 2.25 -4.70 -17.02
N LEU A 54 0.95 -5.00 -17.02
CA LEU A 54 -0.05 -4.12 -17.62
C LEU A 54 -0.14 -2.82 -16.82
N LEU A 55 0.06 -1.66 -17.47
CA LEU A 55 0.00 -0.36 -16.80
C LEU A 55 -1.35 -0.11 -16.11
N THR A 56 -2.43 -0.66 -16.67
CA THR A 56 -3.77 -0.55 -16.09
C THR A 56 -3.97 -1.44 -14.86
N GLN A 57 -3.04 -2.35 -14.57
CA GLN A 57 -3.02 -3.18 -13.36
C GLN A 57 -2.34 -2.47 -12.19
N VAL A 58 -1.45 -1.51 -12.48
CA VAL A 58 -0.69 -0.80 -11.46
C VAL A 58 -1.61 0.05 -10.58
N PRO A 59 -1.56 -0.10 -9.24
CA PRO A 59 -2.25 0.80 -8.32
C PRO A 59 -1.81 2.25 -8.54
N GLN A 60 -2.72 3.20 -8.37
CA GLN A 60 -2.45 4.61 -8.64
C GLN A 60 -2.91 5.48 -7.47
N VAL A 61 -2.09 6.47 -7.14
CA VAL A 61 -2.48 7.59 -6.28
C VAL A 61 -2.64 8.82 -7.17
N LEU A 62 -3.74 9.53 -7.03
CA LEU A 62 -3.99 10.79 -7.73
C LEU A 62 -3.61 11.94 -6.79
N LEU A 63 -2.76 12.83 -7.28
CA LEU A 63 -2.36 14.05 -6.59
C LEU A 63 -2.97 15.24 -7.34
N LEU A 64 -3.95 15.91 -6.72
CA LEU A 64 -4.54 17.12 -7.24
C LEU A 64 -3.79 18.32 -6.68
N ASN A 65 -3.01 18.97 -7.53
CA ASN A 65 -2.31 20.19 -7.14
C ASN A 65 -3.27 21.39 -7.21
N LEU A 66 -3.57 21.96 -6.07
CA LEU A 66 -4.43 23.11 -5.92
C LEU A 66 -3.62 24.42 -5.95
N GLU A 67 -4.32 25.54 -6.10
CA GLU A 67 -3.70 26.85 -5.95
C GLU A 67 -3.28 27.11 -4.49
N SER A 68 -2.25 27.92 -4.30
CA SER A 68 -1.77 28.35 -2.99
C SER A 68 -2.92 28.99 -2.20
N GLY A 69 -3.04 28.62 -0.93
CA GLY A 69 -4.10 29.11 -0.04
C GLY A 69 -5.47 28.44 -0.22
N SER A 70 -5.59 27.42 -1.06
CA SER A 70 -6.84 26.64 -1.18
C SER A 70 -7.21 25.99 0.15
N SER A 71 -8.48 26.08 0.50
CA SER A 71 -9.05 25.52 1.74
C SER A 71 -9.23 23.99 1.67
N ALA A 72 -9.39 23.36 2.84
CA ALA A 72 -9.72 21.95 2.92
C ALA A 72 -11.06 21.58 2.26
N GLU A 73 -12.03 22.52 2.25
CA GLU A 73 -13.33 22.35 1.58
C GLU A 73 -13.16 22.34 0.06
N GLU A 74 -12.35 23.25 -0.49
CA GLU A 74 -12.02 23.27 -1.92
C GLU A 74 -11.27 21.99 -2.33
N ALA A 75 -10.35 21.50 -1.47
CA ALA A 75 -9.66 20.25 -1.70
C ALA A 75 -10.62 19.05 -1.75
N ALA A 76 -11.57 18.97 -0.81
CA ALA A 76 -12.59 17.93 -0.80
C ALA A 76 -13.48 18.00 -2.06
N GLY A 77 -13.95 19.21 -2.43
CA GLY A 77 -14.75 19.42 -3.62
C GLY A 77 -14.00 19.05 -4.91
N ALA A 78 -12.71 19.38 -5.01
CA ALA A 78 -11.87 18.98 -6.13
C ALA A 78 -11.73 17.46 -6.23
N ALA A 79 -11.53 16.76 -5.12
CA ALA A 79 -11.45 15.30 -5.07
C ALA A 79 -12.78 14.65 -5.49
N GLU A 80 -13.91 15.16 -5.00
CA GLU A 80 -15.25 14.67 -5.37
C GLU A 80 -15.56 14.87 -6.86
N SER A 81 -15.08 15.98 -7.46
CA SER A 81 -15.30 16.28 -8.86
C SER A 81 -14.71 15.26 -9.83
N LEU A 82 -13.75 14.45 -9.38
CA LEU A 82 -13.17 13.36 -10.18
C LEU A 82 -14.18 12.25 -10.47
N GLY A 83 -15.20 12.05 -9.63
CA GLY A 83 -16.22 11.04 -9.82
C GLY A 83 -15.64 9.66 -10.17
N ALA A 84 -16.05 9.09 -11.31
CA ALA A 84 -15.58 7.79 -11.78
C ALA A 84 -14.05 7.72 -12.02
N ALA A 85 -13.41 8.84 -12.30
CA ALA A 85 -11.95 8.87 -12.48
C ALA A 85 -11.18 8.54 -11.20
N ALA A 86 -11.80 8.70 -10.02
CA ALA A 86 -11.21 8.32 -8.74
C ALA A 86 -11.35 6.82 -8.42
N ALA A 87 -12.12 6.05 -9.21
CA ALA A 87 -12.40 4.65 -8.91
C ALA A 87 -11.11 3.82 -8.74
N GLY A 88 -11.01 3.13 -7.59
CA GLY A 88 -9.86 2.29 -7.25
C GLY A 88 -8.53 3.06 -7.07
N ARG A 89 -8.59 4.36 -6.75
CA ARG A 89 -7.44 5.23 -6.51
C ARG A 89 -7.56 5.96 -5.18
N MET A 90 -6.44 6.11 -4.50
CA MET A 90 -6.33 7.09 -3.43
C MET A 90 -6.20 8.48 -4.05
N VAL A 91 -6.92 9.46 -3.51
CA VAL A 91 -6.88 10.86 -3.98
C VAL A 91 -6.36 11.73 -2.84
N LEU A 92 -5.33 12.52 -3.13
CA LEU A 92 -4.84 13.58 -2.27
C LEU A 92 -4.99 14.91 -3.02
N ALA A 93 -5.54 15.91 -2.36
CA ALA A 93 -5.77 17.24 -2.92
C ALA A 93 -5.30 18.29 -1.92
N PHE A 94 -4.28 19.06 -2.28
CA PHE A 94 -3.79 20.20 -1.49
C PHE A 94 -2.83 21.05 -2.34
N PRO A 95 -2.46 22.28 -1.89
CA PRO A 95 -1.47 23.10 -2.57
C PRO A 95 -0.06 22.53 -2.42
N PHE A 96 0.46 21.86 -3.43
CA PHE A 96 1.80 21.25 -3.38
C PHE A 96 2.92 22.29 -3.31
N SER A 97 2.72 23.52 -3.85
CA SER A 97 3.66 24.63 -3.69
C SER A 97 3.88 24.96 -2.22
N ASP A 98 2.80 25.15 -1.48
CA ASP A 98 2.84 25.48 -0.05
C ASP A 98 3.44 24.33 0.77
N ALA A 99 3.05 23.10 0.44
CA ALA A 99 3.64 21.91 1.06
C ALA A 99 5.15 21.76 0.78
N ALA A 100 5.62 22.15 -0.39
CA ALA A 100 7.05 22.15 -0.73
C ALA A 100 7.84 23.21 0.08
N GLU A 101 7.25 24.37 0.33
CA GLU A 101 7.86 25.39 1.22
C GLU A 101 7.94 24.87 2.66
N VAL A 102 6.87 24.29 3.18
CA VAL A 102 6.83 23.67 4.51
C VAL A 102 7.90 22.58 4.66
N ALA A 103 8.15 21.78 3.64
CA ALA A 103 9.14 20.70 3.67
C ALA A 103 10.60 21.19 3.87
N THR A 104 10.86 22.49 3.74
CA THR A 104 12.18 23.08 4.01
C THR A 104 12.40 23.47 5.48
N LEU A 105 11.37 23.41 6.30
CA LEU A 105 11.38 23.79 7.71
C LEU A 105 11.85 22.63 8.61
N SER A 106 12.06 22.92 9.90
CA SER A 106 12.33 21.87 10.89
C SER A 106 11.11 20.94 11.09
N PRO A 107 11.30 19.70 11.56
CA PRO A 107 10.18 18.77 11.75
C PRO A 107 9.04 19.31 12.61
N GLU A 108 9.37 20.06 13.68
CA GLU A 108 8.40 20.68 14.58
C GLU A 108 7.59 21.78 13.86
N GLU A 109 8.28 22.63 13.09
CA GLU A 109 7.63 23.67 12.29
C GLU A 109 6.78 23.08 11.18
N GLN A 110 7.19 21.95 10.56
CA GLN A 110 6.40 21.28 9.53
C GLN A 110 5.03 20.84 10.04
N GLU A 111 4.93 20.32 11.26
CA GLU A 111 3.65 19.92 11.87
C GLU A 111 2.74 21.14 12.07
N GLU A 112 3.29 22.24 12.62
CA GLU A 112 2.53 23.47 12.87
C GLU A 112 2.01 24.09 11.56
N PHE A 113 2.87 24.20 10.55
CA PHE A 113 2.50 24.79 9.26
C PHE A 113 1.57 23.87 8.46
N ALA A 114 1.75 22.55 8.53
CA ALA A 114 0.81 21.60 7.91
C ALA A 114 -0.61 21.77 8.51
N ALA A 115 -0.70 21.92 9.84
CA ALA A 115 -1.98 22.16 10.50
C ALA A 115 -2.60 23.51 10.07
N ALA A 116 -1.79 24.56 9.91
CA ALA A 116 -2.25 25.85 9.40
C ALA A 116 -2.80 25.79 7.98
N LEU A 117 -2.27 24.89 7.15
CA LEU A 117 -2.76 24.60 5.79
C LEU A 117 -3.97 23.65 5.79
N GLY A 118 -4.46 23.23 6.95
CA GLY A 118 -5.55 22.26 7.06
C GLY A 118 -5.17 20.83 6.66
N LEU A 119 -3.88 20.50 6.61
CA LEU A 119 -3.38 19.16 6.33
C LEU A 119 -3.29 18.34 7.63
N PRO A 120 -3.57 17.04 7.60
CA PRO A 120 -3.44 16.15 8.77
C PRO A 120 -1.96 15.84 9.14
N GLY A 121 -1.00 16.40 8.41
CA GLY A 121 0.43 16.23 8.64
C GLY A 121 1.29 16.69 7.46
N PRO A 122 2.62 16.49 7.52
CA PRO A 122 3.53 16.83 6.43
C PRO A 122 3.16 16.11 5.12
N ALA A 123 3.23 16.81 4.00
CA ALA A 123 2.79 16.29 2.71
C ALA A 123 3.52 15.00 2.28
N ALA A 124 4.81 14.87 2.62
CA ALA A 124 5.58 13.67 2.33
C ALA A 124 5.00 12.43 3.04
N ASP A 125 4.56 12.59 4.29
CA ASP A 125 3.96 11.50 5.07
C ASP A 125 2.59 11.13 4.52
N LEU A 126 1.79 12.13 4.12
CA LEU A 126 0.48 11.91 3.49
C LEU A 126 0.62 11.12 2.18
N VAL A 127 1.55 11.51 1.31
CA VAL A 127 1.79 10.82 0.03
C VAL A 127 2.33 9.42 0.26
N THR A 128 3.29 9.25 1.19
CA THR A 128 3.83 7.94 1.54
C THR A 128 2.74 7.04 2.11
N GLY A 129 1.94 7.54 3.06
CA GLY A 129 0.82 6.80 3.64
C GLY A 129 -0.21 6.37 2.58
N ALA A 130 -0.57 7.28 1.66
CA ALA A 130 -1.46 6.96 0.55
C ALA A 130 -0.89 5.87 -0.37
N CYS A 131 0.41 5.90 -0.67
CA CYS A 131 1.06 4.86 -1.45
C CYS A 131 1.03 3.51 -0.73
N PHE A 132 1.33 3.48 0.58
CA PHE A 132 1.25 2.27 1.40
C PHE A 132 -0.17 1.69 1.40
N ALA A 133 -1.17 2.53 1.65
CA ALA A 133 -2.58 2.12 1.65
C ALA A 133 -3.02 1.59 0.26
N GLN A 134 -2.64 2.29 -0.82
CA GLN A 134 -2.99 1.90 -2.19
C GLN A 134 -2.33 0.59 -2.61
N LEU A 135 -1.14 0.26 -2.07
CA LEU A 135 -0.44 -1.00 -2.28
C LEU A 135 -0.92 -2.11 -1.34
N GLY A 136 -1.82 -1.82 -0.40
CA GLY A 136 -2.24 -2.75 0.64
C GLY A 136 -1.10 -3.19 1.56
N LEU A 137 -0.17 -2.28 1.84
CA LEU A 137 0.98 -2.54 2.71
C LEU A 137 0.67 -2.16 4.16
N ILE A 138 1.22 -2.95 5.06
CA ILE A 138 1.34 -2.66 6.48
C ILE A 138 2.80 -2.82 6.89
N SER A 139 3.20 -2.22 8.00
CA SER A 139 4.51 -2.44 8.59
C SER A 139 4.39 -3.21 9.90
N PHE A 140 5.29 -4.17 10.13
CA PHE A 140 5.53 -4.71 11.45
C PHE A 140 6.95 -4.36 11.89
N LEU A 141 7.14 -4.28 13.19
CA LEU A 141 8.43 -3.92 13.77
C LEU A 141 9.09 -5.16 14.39
N THR A 142 10.39 -5.28 14.22
CA THR A 142 11.21 -6.13 15.05
C THR A 142 12.02 -5.28 16.01
N ALA A 143 12.04 -5.66 17.28
CA ALA A 143 12.84 -4.98 18.29
C ALA A 143 13.73 -6.01 18.99
N GLY A 144 15.02 -5.83 18.88
CA GLY A 144 16.08 -6.57 19.58
C GLY A 144 16.97 -5.62 20.36
N GLU A 145 17.99 -6.17 21.03
CA GLU A 145 18.97 -5.36 21.77
C GLU A 145 19.80 -4.48 20.84
N ASP A 146 20.12 -5.00 19.64
CA ASP A 146 21.02 -4.34 18.69
C ASP A 146 20.28 -3.52 17.63
N GLU A 147 19.04 -3.86 17.28
CA GLU A 147 18.32 -3.24 16.16
C GLU A 147 16.82 -3.18 16.41
N VAL A 148 16.23 -2.03 16.05
CA VAL A 148 14.78 -1.87 15.85
C VAL A 148 14.55 -1.57 14.37
N ARG A 149 13.68 -2.36 13.70
CA ARG A 149 13.47 -2.23 12.27
C ARG A 149 12.02 -2.42 11.87
N ALA A 150 11.57 -1.58 10.93
CA ALA A 150 10.27 -1.71 10.28
C ALA A 150 10.37 -2.54 8.99
N TRP A 151 9.40 -3.45 8.81
CA TRP A 151 9.32 -4.36 7.68
C TRP A 151 7.99 -4.16 6.97
N PRO A 152 7.98 -3.60 5.75
CA PRO A 152 6.76 -3.47 4.97
C PRO A 152 6.37 -4.85 4.39
N ILE A 153 5.11 -5.23 4.59
CA ILE A 153 4.52 -6.45 4.05
C ILE A 153 3.11 -6.18 3.53
N ARG A 154 2.58 -7.07 2.70
CA ARG A 154 1.17 -7.01 2.32
C ARG A 154 0.28 -7.35 3.52
N ALA A 155 -0.82 -6.61 3.68
CA ALA A 155 -1.83 -6.92 4.68
C ALA A 155 -2.41 -8.32 4.45
N GLY A 156 -2.77 -9.01 5.53
CA GLY A 156 -3.36 -10.35 5.48
C GLY A 156 -2.35 -11.51 5.38
N LEU A 157 -1.04 -11.24 5.32
CA LEU A 157 -0.05 -12.31 5.40
C LEU A 157 -0.04 -12.93 6.81
N ASN A 158 0.09 -14.27 6.87
CA ASN A 158 0.32 -14.96 8.13
C ASN A 158 1.74 -14.69 8.67
N ALA A 159 1.95 -14.97 9.96
CA ALA A 159 3.21 -14.69 10.65
C ALA A 159 4.42 -15.39 10.00
N LYS A 160 4.26 -16.59 9.47
CA LYS A 160 5.33 -17.31 8.77
C LYS A 160 5.78 -16.57 7.52
N LYS A 161 4.81 -16.10 6.69
CA LYS A 161 5.10 -15.34 5.48
C LYS A 161 5.67 -13.96 5.80
N ALA A 162 5.16 -13.31 6.84
CA ALA A 162 5.71 -12.06 7.35
C ALA A 162 7.18 -12.22 7.79
N ALA A 163 7.52 -13.30 8.47
CA ALA A 163 8.89 -13.61 8.85
C ALA A 163 9.85 -13.78 7.66
N GLY A 164 9.32 -14.17 6.50
CA GLY A 164 10.04 -14.23 5.23
C GLY A 164 10.54 -12.87 4.72
N ALA A 165 9.90 -11.77 5.11
CA ALA A 165 10.38 -10.43 4.80
C ALA A 165 11.69 -10.09 5.53
N ILE A 166 11.93 -10.70 6.70
CA ILE A 166 13.17 -10.54 7.45
C ILE A 166 14.27 -11.37 6.78
N HIS A 167 14.04 -12.67 6.60
CA HIS A 167 14.95 -13.58 5.93
C HIS A 167 14.27 -14.91 5.56
N SER A 168 14.64 -15.48 4.41
CA SER A 168 14.10 -16.77 3.94
C SER A 168 14.34 -17.93 4.91
N ASP A 169 15.43 -17.91 5.67
CA ASP A 169 15.73 -18.95 6.66
C ASP A 169 14.79 -18.87 7.86
N ILE A 170 14.39 -17.65 8.26
CA ILE A 170 13.42 -17.45 9.33
C ILE A 170 12.05 -17.98 8.87
N GLU A 171 11.64 -17.74 7.63
CA GLU A 171 10.41 -18.31 7.07
C GLU A 171 10.45 -19.85 7.08
N ARG A 172 11.57 -20.45 6.64
CA ARG A 172 11.72 -21.91 6.60
C ARG A 172 11.69 -22.54 7.98
N GLY A 173 12.41 -21.94 8.92
CA GLY A 173 12.51 -22.39 10.32
C GLY A 173 11.37 -21.91 11.22
N PHE A 174 10.37 -21.18 10.70
CA PHE A 174 9.35 -20.53 11.50
C PHE A 174 8.50 -21.54 12.27
N ILE A 175 8.44 -21.37 13.58
CA ILE A 175 7.60 -22.15 14.49
C ILE A 175 6.49 -21.26 15.04
N ARG A 176 6.85 -20.14 15.68
CA ARG A 176 5.93 -19.16 16.26
C ARG A 176 6.65 -17.83 16.50
N ALA A 177 5.90 -16.76 16.62
CA ALA A 177 6.37 -15.44 17.03
C ALA A 177 5.56 -14.93 18.23
N GLU A 178 6.21 -14.21 19.13
CA GLU A 178 5.54 -13.39 20.14
C GLU A 178 5.23 -12.03 19.49
N VAL A 179 3.98 -11.62 19.55
CA VAL A 179 3.49 -10.40 18.88
C VAL A 179 2.69 -9.57 19.87
N VAL A 180 2.85 -8.27 19.81
CA VAL A 180 2.05 -7.28 20.54
C VAL A 180 1.67 -6.14 19.61
N ALA A 181 0.50 -5.53 19.82
CA ALA A 181 0.13 -4.33 19.09
C ALA A 181 1.08 -3.17 19.42
N TYR A 182 1.40 -2.33 18.43
CA TYR A 182 2.37 -1.25 18.60
C TYR A 182 1.99 -0.29 19.72
N ASP A 183 0.74 0.19 19.74
CA ASP A 183 0.26 1.11 20.79
C ASP A 183 0.34 0.48 22.20
N THR A 184 -0.05 -0.79 22.31
CA THR A 184 0.07 -1.55 23.56
C THR A 184 1.53 -1.71 24.00
N PHE A 185 2.46 -1.90 23.05
CA PHE A 185 3.89 -1.93 23.38
C PHE A 185 4.37 -0.59 23.92
N LEU A 186 3.95 0.53 23.31
CA LEU A 186 4.31 1.87 23.80
C LEU A 186 3.77 2.15 25.22
N GLU A 187 2.54 1.72 25.51
CA GLU A 187 1.94 1.85 26.85
C GLU A 187 2.73 1.11 27.93
N HIS A 188 3.21 -0.09 27.63
CA HIS A 188 3.95 -0.94 28.58
C HIS A 188 5.47 -0.73 28.57
N GLY A 189 6.03 -0.17 27.51
CA GLY A 189 7.41 0.24 27.37
C GLY A 189 8.43 -0.90 27.17
N SER A 190 8.05 -2.19 27.31
CA SER A 190 8.93 -3.32 27.09
C SER A 190 8.20 -4.64 26.85
N PHE A 191 8.83 -5.57 26.11
CA PHE A 191 8.30 -6.94 25.93
C PHE A 191 8.11 -7.68 27.27
N LYS A 192 8.97 -7.42 28.26
CA LYS A 192 8.82 -8.01 29.60
C LYS A 192 7.53 -7.52 30.25
N ALA A 193 7.28 -6.22 30.28
CA ALA A 193 6.05 -5.66 30.84
C ALA A 193 4.80 -6.13 30.09
N CYS A 194 4.85 -6.23 28.76
CA CYS A 194 3.77 -6.80 27.95
C CYS A 194 3.48 -8.26 28.30
N ARG A 195 4.53 -9.06 28.58
CA ARG A 195 4.39 -10.46 28.99
C ARG A 195 3.78 -10.58 30.36
N ASP A 196 4.26 -9.79 31.32
CA ASP A 196 3.75 -9.76 32.71
C ASP A 196 2.28 -9.30 32.76
N ALA A 197 1.88 -8.40 31.85
CA ALA A 197 0.50 -7.95 31.66
C ALA A 197 -0.38 -8.93 30.86
N GLY A 198 0.18 -9.99 30.27
CA GLY A 198 -0.56 -10.99 29.52
C GLY A 198 -1.11 -10.50 28.16
N VAL A 199 -0.53 -9.41 27.60
CA VAL A 199 -0.97 -8.81 26.33
C VAL A 199 -0.19 -9.32 25.11
N LEU A 200 0.84 -10.13 25.31
CA LEU A 200 1.55 -10.82 24.22
C LEU A 200 0.69 -11.96 23.65
N ARG A 201 0.68 -12.04 22.32
CA ARG A 201 0.04 -13.13 21.59
C ARG A 201 1.11 -14.02 20.96
N LEU A 202 0.80 -15.30 20.81
CA LEU A 202 1.62 -16.27 20.10
C LEU A 202 0.98 -16.54 18.73
N GLU A 203 1.66 -16.12 17.68
CA GLU A 203 1.25 -16.41 16.31
C GLU A 203 2.08 -17.59 15.77
N GLY A 204 1.39 -18.68 15.41
CA GLY A 204 1.98 -19.93 14.92
C GLY A 204 1.93 -20.07 13.39
N LYS A 205 2.29 -21.28 12.95
CA LYS A 205 2.13 -21.68 11.53
C LYS A 205 0.68 -21.70 11.14
#